data_0962ca7679953aab113fc98d687b2eac
#
_entry.id   0962ca7679953aab113fc98d687b2eac
#
_cell.length_a   1.000
_cell.length_b   1.000
_cell.length_c   1.000
_cell.angle_alpha   90.00
_cell.angle_beta   90.00
_cell.angle_gamma   90.00
#
_symmetry.space_group_name_H-M   'P 1'
#
loop_
_entity.id
_entity.type
_entity.pdbx_description
1 polymer ?
#
loop_
_entity_poly.entity_id
_entity_poly.type
_entity_poly.pdbx_seq_one_letter_code
_entity_poly.pdbx_strand_id
1 'polypeptide(L)'
;MHRRPDVKKSIAAASPGAYIASLDGWRKACVEAIRAAVREAAPVHETVKWGHLVFLSNGPALLIRAEDNRVLFGFWRGKRLLDIEPRLKPGGKYEMATFELVQGTPLERSTVTRLVRAAVSLNASLGDPTASPSEASRA
;
A
#
# COMPACT_ATOMS: atom_id res chain seq x y z
N MET A 1 -4.95 -0.41 -34.48
CA MET A 1 -4.62 -0.53 -33.94
C MET A 1 -4.86 -1.02 -33.16
N HIS A 2 -4.83 -1.03 -32.67
CA HIS A 2 -4.88 -1.44 -31.91
C HIS A 2 -4.63 -1.65 -30.98
N ARG A 3 -4.62 -1.57 -30.61
CA ARG A 3 -3.96 -1.51 -29.96
C ARG A 3 -3.65 -1.92 -29.06
N ARG A 4 -3.62 -2.12 -28.91
CA ARG A 4 -2.69 -2.36 -28.16
C ARG A 4 -3.06 -2.42 -26.73
N PRO A 5 -3.90 -3.44 -26.18
CA PRO A 5 -4.24 -3.56 -24.77
C PRO A 5 -3.00 -3.68 -23.91
N ASP A 6 -1.99 -4.41 -24.39
CA ASP A 6 -0.76 -4.59 -23.63
C ASP A 6 -0.03 -3.28 -23.43
N VAL A 7 0.02 -2.47 -24.48
CA VAL A 7 0.66 -1.18 -24.40
C VAL A 7 -0.06 -0.28 -23.42
N LYS A 8 -1.40 -0.32 -23.45
CA LYS A 8 -2.19 0.47 -22.51
C LYS A 8 -1.96 0.05 -21.07
N LYS A 9 -1.85 -1.24 -20.81
CA LYS A 9 -1.58 -1.72 -19.46
C LYS A 9 -0.23 -1.25 -18.98
N SER A 10 0.77 -1.31 -19.84
CA SER A 10 2.11 -0.84 -19.47
C SER A 10 2.08 0.64 -19.13
N ILE A 11 1.38 1.44 -19.94
CA ILE A 11 1.26 2.87 -19.69
C ILE A 11 0.50 3.13 -18.41
N ALA A 12 -0.61 2.41 -18.19
CA ALA A 12 -1.41 2.58 -16.98
C ALA A 12 -0.62 2.26 -15.73
N ALA A 13 0.34 1.33 -15.82
CA ALA A 13 1.15 0.96 -14.67
C ALA A 13 2.34 1.88 -14.46
N ALA A 14 2.53 2.91 -15.31
CA ALA A 14 3.72 3.75 -15.26
C ALA A 14 3.68 4.79 -14.14
N SER A 15 2.50 5.13 -13.63
CA SER A 15 2.40 6.16 -12.59
C SER A 15 1.22 5.87 -11.68
N PRO A 16 1.26 6.41 -10.44
CA PRO A 16 0.12 6.24 -9.54
C PRO A 16 -1.18 6.77 -10.11
N GLY A 17 -1.16 7.94 -10.74
CA GLY A 17 -2.37 8.49 -11.36
C GLY A 17 -2.92 7.60 -12.45
N ALA A 18 -2.02 7.06 -13.30
CA ALA A 18 -2.44 6.16 -14.36
C ALA A 18 -2.99 4.86 -13.80
N TYR A 19 -2.40 4.35 -12.71
CA TYR A 19 -2.91 3.15 -12.05
C TYR A 19 -4.37 3.36 -11.61
N ILE A 20 -4.64 4.47 -10.92
CA ILE A 20 -5.98 4.77 -10.44
C ILE A 20 -6.94 4.98 -11.60
N ALA A 21 -6.49 5.67 -12.65
CA ALA A 21 -7.33 5.91 -13.83
C ALA A 21 -7.75 4.61 -14.52
N SER A 22 -6.98 3.54 -14.36
CA SER A 22 -7.31 2.24 -14.94
C SER A 22 -8.40 1.50 -14.16
N LEU A 23 -8.76 1.97 -12.98
CA LEU A 23 -9.78 1.34 -12.15
C LEU A 23 -11.15 1.95 -12.41
N ASP A 24 -12.20 1.28 -11.97
CA ASP A 24 -13.56 1.79 -12.07
C ASP A 24 -14.38 1.37 -10.86
N GLY A 25 -15.57 1.94 -10.75
CA GLY A 25 -16.54 1.59 -9.73
C GLY A 25 -16.04 1.80 -8.31
N TRP A 26 -16.49 0.93 -7.41
CA TRP A 26 -16.18 1.06 -5.99
C TRP A 26 -14.69 0.90 -5.70
N ARG A 27 -13.98 0.11 -6.52
CA ARG A 27 -12.54 -0.09 -6.30
C ARG A 27 -11.79 1.20 -6.53
N LYS A 28 -12.15 1.94 -7.56
CA LYS A 28 -11.51 3.22 -7.84
C LYS A 28 -11.74 4.19 -6.69
N ALA A 29 -12.99 4.33 -6.25
CA ALA A 29 -13.32 5.21 -5.14
C ALA A 29 -12.59 4.81 -3.86
N CYS A 30 -12.52 3.50 -3.61
CA CYS A 30 -11.84 2.96 -2.43
C CYS A 30 -10.35 3.31 -2.46
N VAL A 31 -9.68 3.04 -3.57
CA VAL A 31 -8.25 3.32 -3.71
C VAL A 31 -7.98 4.81 -3.61
N GLU A 32 -8.81 5.64 -4.24
CA GLU A 32 -8.64 7.09 -4.16
C GLU A 32 -8.76 7.60 -2.73
N ALA A 33 -9.73 7.09 -1.99
CA ALA A 33 -9.94 7.52 -0.61
C ALA A 33 -8.77 7.12 0.30
N ILE A 34 -8.30 5.89 0.16
CA ILE A 34 -7.16 5.41 0.95
C ILE A 34 -5.91 6.21 0.59
N ARG A 35 -5.66 6.37 -0.71
CA ARG A 35 -4.49 7.13 -1.18
C ARG A 35 -4.46 8.54 -0.60
N ALA A 36 -5.60 9.22 -0.63
CA ALA A 36 -5.69 10.57 -0.10
C ALA A 36 -5.35 10.60 1.39
N ALA A 37 -5.88 9.64 2.15
CA ALA A 37 -5.62 9.57 3.58
C ALA A 37 -4.14 9.24 3.86
N VAL A 38 -3.54 8.36 3.06
CA VAL A 38 -2.12 8.01 3.19
C VAL A 38 -1.26 9.25 2.98
N ARG A 39 -1.52 10.00 1.92
CA ARG A 39 -0.70 11.15 1.57
C ARG A 39 -0.82 12.27 2.60
N GLU A 40 -1.96 12.38 3.24
CA GLU A 40 -2.15 13.37 4.30
C GLU A 40 -1.53 12.94 5.62
N ALA A 41 -1.41 11.64 5.84
CA ALA A 41 -0.94 11.12 7.11
C ALA A 41 0.55 11.36 7.34
N ALA A 42 1.37 11.23 6.28
CA ALA A 42 2.81 11.33 6.41
C ALA A 42 3.43 11.59 5.04
N PRO A 43 4.65 12.17 4.99
CA PRO A 43 5.37 12.30 3.73
C PRO A 43 5.88 10.92 3.30
N VAL A 44 5.40 10.44 2.17
CA VAL A 44 5.82 9.16 1.61
C VAL A 44 6.07 9.34 0.12
N HIS A 45 6.96 8.51 -0.41
CA HIS A 45 7.22 8.49 -1.84
C HIS A 45 6.33 7.45 -2.49
N GLU A 46 5.49 7.88 -3.41
CA GLU A 46 4.50 7.02 -4.06
C GLU A 46 5.05 6.57 -5.41
N THR A 47 4.92 5.26 -5.69
CA THR A 47 5.35 4.70 -6.97
C THR A 47 4.44 3.54 -7.36
N VAL A 48 4.60 3.05 -8.57
CA VAL A 48 3.97 1.81 -9.02
C VAL A 48 5.06 0.77 -9.13
N LYS A 49 4.90 -0.34 -8.42
CA LYS A 49 5.80 -1.49 -8.49
C LYS A 49 4.94 -2.74 -8.47
N TRP A 50 5.37 -3.74 -9.21
CA TRP A 50 4.68 -5.04 -9.26
C TRP A 50 3.20 -4.90 -9.63
N GLY A 51 2.87 -3.85 -10.40
CA GLY A 51 1.52 -3.64 -10.90
C GLY A 51 0.55 -3.00 -9.93
N HIS A 52 1.04 -2.39 -8.83
CA HIS A 52 0.16 -1.72 -7.86
C HIS A 52 0.88 -0.56 -7.18
N LEU A 53 0.15 0.17 -6.34
CA LEU A 53 0.72 1.32 -5.64
C LEU A 53 1.58 0.86 -4.47
N VAL A 54 2.77 1.44 -4.37
CA VAL A 54 3.69 1.20 -3.25
C VAL A 54 4.13 2.56 -2.70
N PHE A 55 4.12 2.67 -1.39
CA PHE A 55 4.49 3.91 -0.70
C PHE A 55 5.74 3.64 0.13
N LEU A 56 6.76 4.45 -0.10
CA LEU A 56 8.06 4.25 0.51
C LEU A 56 8.38 5.37 1.50
N SER A 57 8.98 4.97 2.60
CA SER A 57 9.58 5.87 3.57
C SER A 57 10.67 5.06 4.25
N ASN A 58 11.92 5.32 3.88
CA ASN A 58 13.06 4.54 4.33
C ASN A 58 12.85 3.04 4.00
N GLY A 59 12.50 2.78 2.73
CA GLY A 59 12.11 1.46 2.26
C GLY A 59 10.61 1.36 2.11
N PRO A 60 10.11 0.25 1.55
CA PRO A 60 8.67 0.10 1.37
C PRO A 60 7.95 0.04 2.70
N ALA A 61 6.86 0.79 2.83
CA ALA A 61 6.08 0.85 4.06
C ALA A 61 4.71 0.20 3.88
N LEU A 62 4.02 0.55 2.80
CA LEU A 62 2.66 0.05 2.57
C LEU A 62 2.34 0.01 1.10
N LEU A 63 1.28 -0.71 0.77
CA LEU A 63 0.82 -0.85 -0.60
C LEU A 63 -0.70 -0.80 -0.69
N ILE A 64 -1.20 -0.45 -1.87
CA ILE A 64 -2.63 -0.54 -2.21
C ILE A 64 -2.72 -1.28 -3.52
N ARG A 65 -3.45 -2.40 -3.54
CA ARG A 65 -3.60 -3.21 -4.73
C ARG A 65 -5.07 -3.53 -4.97
N ALA A 66 -5.59 -3.13 -6.12
CA ALA A 66 -6.95 -3.46 -6.52
C ALA A 66 -6.93 -4.78 -7.28
N GLU A 67 -7.74 -5.73 -6.83
CA GLU A 67 -7.97 -6.99 -7.54
C GLU A 67 -9.39 -6.99 -8.08
N ASP A 68 -9.79 -8.10 -8.71
CA ASP A 68 -11.08 -8.11 -9.43
C ASP A 68 -12.26 -7.76 -8.53
N ASN A 69 -12.26 -8.26 -7.29
CA ASN A 69 -13.41 -8.09 -6.40
C ASN A 69 -13.03 -7.64 -5.00
N ARG A 70 -11.81 -7.11 -4.83
CA ARG A 70 -11.37 -6.63 -3.53
C ARG A 70 -10.22 -5.64 -3.69
N VAL A 71 -9.95 -4.89 -2.64
CA VAL A 71 -8.80 -4.01 -2.56
C VAL A 71 -7.96 -4.47 -1.37
N LEU A 72 -6.66 -4.59 -1.58
CA LEU A 72 -5.72 -4.99 -0.54
C LEU A 72 -4.94 -3.77 -0.08
N PHE A 73 -4.91 -3.57 1.23
CA PHE A 73 -4.17 -2.48 1.86
C PHE A 73 -3.17 -3.15 2.80
N GLY A 74 -1.92 -3.23 2.37
CA GLY A 74 -0.93 -4.05 3.05
C GLY A 74 0.23 -3.23 3.60
N PHE A 75 0.88 -3.80 4.61
CA PHE A 75 1.98 -3.13 5.31
C PHE A 75 3.13 -4.12 5.46
N TRP A 76 4.35 -3.69 5.12
CA TRP A 76 5.53 -4.55 5.24
C TRP A 76 5.79 -4.97 6.67
N ARG A 77 5.45 -4.13 7.66
CA ARG A 77 5.54 -4.47 9.07
C ARG A 77 4.16 -4.56 9.71
N GLY A 78 3.19 -5.06 8.95
CA GLY A 78 1.80 -5.11 9.38
C GLY A 78 1.57 -5.95 10.63
N LYS A 79 2.42 -6.96 10.89
CA LYS A 79 2.29 -7.75 12.11
C LYS A 79 2.45 -6.91 13.37
N ARG A 80 3.16 -5.78 13.27
CA ARG A 80 3.35 -4.87 14.40
C ARG A 80 2.22 -3.85 14.52
N LEU A 81 1.24 -3.89 13.62
CA LEU A 81 0.15 -2.93 13.57
C LEU A 81 -1.20 -3.53 13.96
N LEU A 82 -1.22 -4.77 14.43
CA LEU A 82 -2.47 -5.46 14.77
C LEU A 82 -3.22 -4.78 15.91
N ASP A 83 -2.53 -4.07 16.80
CA ASP A 83 -3.20 -3.31 17.85
C ASP A 83 -4.02 -2.16 17.29
N ILE A 84 -3.57 -1.58 16.17
CA ILE A 84 -4.29 -0.48 15.54
C ILE A 84 -5.44 -1.01 14.70
N GLU A 85 -5.18 -2.11 13.95
CA GLU A 85 -6.19 -2.70 13.08
C GLU A 85 -6.16 -4.22 13.17
N PRO A 86 -6.98 -4.82 14.04
CA PRO A 86 -6.98 -6.28 14.22
C PRO A 86 -7.40 -7.07 12.98
N ARG A 87 -8.03 -6.41 11.98
CA ARG A 87 -8.44 -7.09 10.75
C ARG A 87 -7.28 -7.34 9.79
N LEU A 88 -6.09 -6.83 10.10
CA LEU A 88 -4.90 -7.14 9.31
C LEU A 88 -4.60 -8.63 9.43
N LYS A 89 -4.34 -9.27 8.28
CA LYS A 89 -4.04 -10.70 8.23
C LYS A 89 -2.56 -10.89 7.94
N PRO A 90 -1.80 -11.44 8.87
CA PRO A 90 -0.38 -11.75 8.61
C PRO A 90 -0.25 -12.76 7.49
N GLY A 91 0.77 -12.57 6.66
CA GLY A 91 1.05 -13.46 5.55
C GLY A 91 2.06 -12.85 4.62
N GLY A 92 2.72 -13.71 3.85
CA GLY A 92 3.75 -13.26 2.94
C GLY A 92 5.11 -13.17 3.61
N LYS A 93 6.04 -12.47 2.96
CA LYS A 93 7.40 -12.33 3.45
C LYS A 93 7.50 -11.28 4.54
N TYR A 94 8.58 -11.34 5.27
CA TYR A 94 8.91 -10.35 6.30
C TYR A 94 7.83 -10.36 7.39
N GLU A 95 7.42 -9.21 7.84
CA GLU A 95 6.37 -9.08 8.86
C GLU A 95 5.07 -8.59 8.25
N MET A 96 4.82 -8.94 6.99
CA MET A 96 3.68 -8.41 6.27
C MET A 96 2.34 -8.83 6.85
N ALA A 97 1.40 -7.91 6.82
CA ALA A 97 0.00 -8.17 7.08
C ALA A 97 -0.84 -7.26 6.21
N THR A 98 -1.99 -7.75 5.78
CA THR A 98 -2.81 -7.09 4.78
C THR A 98 -4.25 -6.99 5.25
N PHE A 99 -4.86 -5.82 5.02
CA PHE A 99 -6.28 -5.60 5.26
C PHE A 99 -7.00 -5.75 3.93
N GLU A 100 -7.96 -6.65 3.91
CA GLU A 100 -8.74 -6.94 2.71
C GLU A 100 -10.06 -6.18 2.77
N LEU A 101 -10.33 -5.38 1.71
CA LEU A 101 -11.58 -4.64 1.60
C LEU A 101 -12.39 -5.19 0.46
N VAL A 102 -13.67 -5.44 0.73
CA VAL A 102 -14.67 -5.69 -0.32
C VAL A 102 -15.60 -4.49 -0.34
N GLN A 103 -16.52 -4.45 -1.32
CA GLN A 103 -17.45 -3.33 -1.39
C GLN A 103 -18.22 -3.20 -0.07
N GLY A 104 -18.18 -2.01 0.51
CA GLY A 104 -18.89 -1.74 1.76
C GLY A 104 -18.09 -2.00 3.02
N THR A 105 -16.87 -2.52 2.93
CA THR A 105 -16.05 -2.71 4.12
C THR A 105 -15.73 -1.36 4.76
N PRO A 106 -16.04 -1.15 6.04
CA PRO A 106 -15.73 0.13 6.68
C PRO A 106 -14.25 0.26 6.97
N LEU A 107 -13.70 1.43 6.68
CA LEU A 107 -12.33 1.77 7.03
C LEU A 107 -12.29 3.26 7.30
N GLU A 108 -12.08 3.62 8.56
CA GLU A 108 -12.11 5.01 8.98
C GLU A 108 -10.81 5.69 8.61
N ARG A 109 -10.92 6.97 8.22
CA ARG A 109 -9.76 7.78 7.87
C ARG A 109 -8.79 7.88 9.04
N SER A 110 -9.27 8.00 10.26
CA SER A 110 -8.42 8.06 11.43
C SER A 110 -7.61 6.79 11.61
N THR A 111 -8.19 5.64 11.29
CA THR A 111 -7.47 4.37 11.34
C THR A 111 -6.36 4.35 10.30
N VAL A 112 -6.64 4.79 9.08
CA VAL A 112 -5.62 4.87 8.03
C VAL A 112 -4.48 5.77 8.48
N THR A 113 -4.80 6.93 9.04
CA THR A 113 -3.77 7.87 9.52
C THR A 113 -2.87 7.22 10.57
N ARG A 114 -3.45 6.52 11.52
CA ARG A 114 -2.67 5.86 12.58
C ARG A 114 -1.79 4.76 12.01
N LEU A 115 -2.32 3.96 11.10
CA LEU A 115 -1.56 2.88 10.46
C LEU A 115 -0.38 3.41 9.68
N VAL A 116 -0.60 4.45 8.89
CA VAL A 116 0.45 5.00 8.04
C VAL A 116 1.56 5.62 8.89
N ARG A 117 1.17 6.40 9.90
CA ARG A 117 2.17 7.04 10.76
C ARG A 117 2.98 6.01 11.53
N ALA A 118 2.33 4.94 11.99
CA ALA A 118 3.04 3.88 12.69
C ALA A 118 3.99 3.15 11.74
N ALA A 119 3.56 2.87 10.51
CA ALA A 119 4.40 2.20 9.52
C ALA A 119 5.64 3.03 9.19
N VAL A 120 5.45 4.33 8.98
CA VAL A 120 6.56 5.23 8.67
C VAL A 120 7.52 5.32 9.86
N SER A 121 6.99 5.41 11.07
CA SER A 121 7.80 5.46 12.28
C SER A 121 8.62 4.18 12.47
N LEU A 122 8.04 3.02 12.18
CA LEU A 122 8.75 1.76 12.28
C LEU A 122 9.92 1.70 11.29
N ASN A 123 9.72 2.15 10.06
CA ASN A 123 10.81 2.18 9.09
C ASN A 123 11.90 3.18 9.50
N ALA A 124 11.51 4.29 10.10
CA ALA A 124 12.49 5.25 10.58
C ALA A 124 13.35 4.67 11.71
N SER A 125 12.74 3.89 12.60
CA SER A 125 13.44 3.31 13.74
C SER A 125 14.23 2.05 13.39
N LEU A 126 13.65 1.19 12.53
CA LEU A 126 14.18 -0.14 12.28
C LEU A 126 14.88 -0.29 10.93
N GLY A 127 14.74 0.70 10.05
CA GLY A 127 15.34 0.66 8.72
C GLY A 127 14.40 0.04 7.71
N ASP A 128 14.94 -0.18 6.50
CA ASP A 128 14.20 -0.77 5.38
C ASP A 128 13.78 -2.20 5.75
N PRO A 129 12.49 -2.52 5.73
CA PRO A 129 12.05 -3.86 6.12
C PRO A 129 12.51 -4.97 5.17
N THR A 130 12.96 -4.62 3.97
CA THR A 130 13.45 -5.60 3.01
C THR A 130 14.97 -5.75 3.04
N ALA A 131 15.67 -4.95 3.83
CA ALA A 131 17.12 -5.03 3.94
C ALA A 131 17.51 -6.33 4.64
N SER A 132 18.70 -6.83 4.32
CA SER A 132 19.21 -8.01 4.99
C SER A 132 19.49 -7.67 6.46
N PRO A 133 19.49 -8.68 7.35
CA PRO A 133 19.78 -8.41 8.77
C PRO A 133 21.10 -7.70 9.00
N SER A 134 22.14 -7.99 8.21
CA SER A 134 23.41 -7.34 8.37
C SER A 134 23.34 -5.87 7.95
N GLU A 135 22.59 -5.56 6.91
CA GLU A 135 22.39 -4.18 6.49
C GLU A 135 21.56 -3.42 7.51
N ALA A 136 20.52 -4.06 8.01
CA ALA A 136 19.65 -3.44 9.01
C ALA A 136 20.41 -3.12 10.28
N SER A 137 21.30 -3.99 10.71
CA SER A 137 22.04 -3.77 11.94
C SER A 137 23.09 -2.67 11.80
N ARG A 138 23.47 -2.33 10.59
CA ARG A 138 24.38 -1.21 10.37
C ARG A 138 23.66 0.13 10.28
N ALA A 139 22.40 0.07 9.99
CA ALA A 139 21.61 1.28 9.95
C ALA A 139 21.33 1.78 11.35
#